data_4fac32ea49c8990686bba0060fb56cb3
#
_entry.id   4fac32ea49c8990686bba0060fb56cb3
#
_cell.length_a   1.000
_cell.length_b   1.000
_cell.length_c   1.000
_cell.angle_alpha   90.00
_cell.angle_beta   90.00
_cell.angle_gamma   90.00
#
_symmetry.space_group_name_H-M   'P 1'
#
loop_
_entity.id
_entity.type
_entity.pdbx_description
1 polymer ?
#
loop_
_entity_poly.entity_id
_entity_poly.type
_entity_poly.pdbx_seq_one_letter_code
_entity_poly.pdbx_strand_id
1 'polypeptide(L)'
;MCIFVAHSFTKKLFMELFHQMISGLLGIPERQISSTLHLLGEGATIPFISRYRKEATGGLNEVQIENIKEQHDKLCDIARRKETILSTINEQGKLTPELEKRINATWNPTELEDIYLPYKPKRKTRAEAARQKGLEPLAMIMMLQREPNLTAKAATFVKGDVKDTEDALKGARDI
;
A
#
# COMPACT_ATOMS: atom_id res chain seq x y z
N MET A 1 -26.72 -12.14 5.17
CA MET A 1 -26.42 -12.27 6.62
C MET A 1 -25.17 -13.08 6.95
N CYS A 2 -24.49 -13.73 5.98
CA CYS A 2 -23.27 -14.55 6.23
C CYS A 2 -21.92 -13.80 6.08
N ILE A 3 -21.90 -12.60 5.49
CA ILE A 3 -20.65 -11.85 5.21
C ILE A 3 -20.13 -11.15 6.50
N PHE A 4 -21.01 -10.73 7.39
CA PHE A 4 -20.65 -10.03 8.63
C PHE A 4 -19.99 -10.91 9.70
N VAL A 5 -20.33 -12.20 9.74
CA VAL A 5 -19.80 -13.15 10.73
C VAL A 5 -18.38 -13.60 10.34
N ALA A 6 -18.11 -13.77 9.05
CA ALA A 6 -16.79 -14.14 8.55
C ALA A 6 -15.75 -13.04 8.82
N HIS A 7 -16.13 -11.75 8.74
CA HIS A 7 -15.24 -10.62 8.98
C HIS A 7 -14.82 -10.49 10.46
N SER A 8 -15.70 -10.83 11.38
CA SER A 8 -15.42 -10.81 12.83
C SER A 8 -14.53 -11.99 13.26
N PHE A 9 -14.73 -13.18 12.68
CA PHE A 9 -13.94 -14.38 12.99
C PHE A 9 -12.50 -14.26 12.47
N THR A 10 -12.32 -13.78 11.25
CA THR A 10 -10.98 -13.49 10.69
C THR A 10 -10.24 -12.43 11.49
N LYS A 11 -10.90 -11.38 11.94
CA LYS A 11 -10.29 -10.32 12.75
C LYS A 11 -9.78 -10.85 14.10
N LYS A 12 -10.53 -11.72 14.78
CA LYS A 12 -10.12 -12.34 16.04
C LYS A 12 -8.90 -13.23 15.84
N LEU A 13 -8.89 -14.06 14.81
CA LEU A 13 -7.78 -14.95 14.48
C LEU A 13 -6.50 -14.17 14.16
N PHE A 14 -6.60 -13.04 13.43
CA PHE A 14 -5.48 -12.15 13.18
C PHE A 14 -4.94 -11.50 14.45
N MET A 15 -5.81 -11.10 15.37
CA MET A 15 -5.38 -10.53 16.65
C MET A 15 -4.61 -11.54 17.49
N GLU A 16 -5.06 -12.78 17.57
CA GLU A 16 -4.35 -13.86 18.28
C GLU A 16 -2.98 -14.13 17.65
N LEU A 17 -2.90 -14.19 16.33
CA LEU A 17 -1.64 -14.36 15.61
C LEU A 17 -0.65 -13.19 15.90
N PHE A 18 -1.14 -11.95 15.93
CA PHE A 18 -0.30 -10.81 16.25
C PHE A 18 0.24 -10.88 17.69
N HIS A 19 -0.59 -11.27 18.65
CA HIS A 19 -0.14 -11.45 20.04
C HIS A 19 0.95 -12.51 20.14
N GLN A 20 0.82 -13.63 19.44
CA GLN A 20 1.84 -14.68 19.38
C GLN A 20 3.15 -14.19 18.76
N MET A 21 3.08 -13.48 17.62
CA MET A 21 4.27 -12.93 16.96
C MET A 21 5.00 -11.92 17.85
N ILE A 22 4.27 -11.00 18.48
CA ILE A 22 4.84 -10.00 19.39
C ILE A 22 5.41 -10.68 20.63
N SER A 23 4.73 -11.68 21.18
CA SER A 23 5.20 -12.47 22.33
C SER A 23 6.53 -13.16 22.02
N GLY A 24 6.63 -13.81 20.86
CA GLY A 24 7.88 -14.44 20.41
C GLY A 24 9.03 -13.46 20.20
N LEU A 25 8.73 -12.25 19.71
CA LEU A 25 9.73 -11.22 19.44
C LEU A 25 10.24 -10.52 20.71
N LEU A 26 9.33 -10.18 21.64
CA LEU A 26 9.65 -9.37 22.82
C LEU A 26 9.88 -10.20 24.09
N GLY A 27 9.56 -11.50 24.07
CA GLY A 27 9.61 -12.36 25.26
C GLY A 27 8.58 -11.98 26.32
N ILE A 28 7.50 -11.31 25.96
CA ILE A 28 6.42 -10.87 26.86
C ILE A 28 5.22 -11.81 26.69
N PRO A 29 4.61 -12.28 27.79
CA PRO A 29 3.44 -13.16 27.70
C PRO A 29 2.28 -12.56 26.92
N GLU A 30 1.61 -13.34 26.08
CA GLU A 30 0.48 -12.91 25.22
C GLU A 30 -0.63 -12.20 26.01
N ARG A 31 -0.90 -12.67 27.25
CA ARG A 31 -1.90 -12.04 28.12
C ARG A 31 -1.56 -10.59 28.43
N GLN A 32 -0.28 -10.29 28.71
CA GLN A 32 0.17 -8.93 29.00
C GLN A 32 0.10 -8.04 27.75
N ILE A 33 0.44 -8.59 26.59
CA ILE A 33 0.32 -7.91 25.29
C ILE A 33 -1.14 -7.58 25.01
N SER A 34 -2.03 -8.55 25.13
CA SER A 34 -3.47 -8.36 24.92
C SER A 34 -4.06 -7.28 25.84
N SER A 35 -3.73 -7.34 27.15
CA SER A 35 -4.18 -6.32 28.11
C SER A 35 -3.64 -4.93 27.78
N THR A 36 -2.38 -4.84 27.37
CA THR A 36 -1.73 -3.57 26.99
C THR A 36 -2.39 -2.97 25.75
N LEU A 37 -2.60 -3.77 24.70
CA LEU A 37 -3.25 -3.32 23.47
C LEU A 37 -4.71 -2.92 23.69
N HIS A 38 -5.41 -3.62 24.59
CA HIS A 38 -6.76 -3.24 24.98
C HIS A 38 -6.80 -1.85 25.63
N LEU A 39 -5.93 -1.60 26.62
CA LEU A 39 -5.84 -0.30 27.29
C LEU A 39 -5.46 0.84 26.33
N LEU A 40 -4.52 0.58 25.41
CA LEU A 40 -4.17 1.53 24.35
C LEU A 40 -5.35 1.81 23.41
N GLY A 41 -6.13 0.78 23.08
CA GLY A 41 -7.34 0.90 22.26
C GLY A 41 -8.48 1.69 22.92
N GLU A 42 -8.53 1.71 24.25
CA GLU A 42 -9.43 2.56 25.06
C GLU A 42 -8.93 4.02 25.16
N GLY A 43 -7.79 4.35 24.57
CA GLY A 43 -7.22 5.70 24.57
C GLY A 43 -6.29 6.01 25.76
N ALA A 44 -5.92 5.00 26.55
CA ALA A 44 -4.95 5.19 27.62
C ALA A 44 -3.56 5.49 27.07
N THR A 45 -2.85 6.46 27.66
CA THR A 45 -1.49 6.80 27.24
C THR A 45 -0.45 5.85 27.83
N ILE A 46 0.69 5.69 27.16
CA ILE A 46 1.80 4.82 27.61
C ILE A 46 2.24 5.16 29.06
N PRO A 47 2.49 6.43 29.42
CA PRO A 47 2.85 6.78 30.80
C PRO A 47 1.73 6.48 31.82
N PHE A 48 0.47 6.59 31.43
CA PHE A 48 -0.65 6.25 32.29
C PHE A 48 -0.68 4.75 32.58
N ILE A 49 -0.53 3.92 31.54
CA ILE A 49 -0.55 2.46 31.67
C ILE A 49 0.61 1.99 32.56
N SER A 50 1.84 2.47 32.31
CA SER A 50 3.03 2.07 33.06
C SER A 50 2.98 2.42 34.54
N ARG A 51 2.30 3.52 34.91
CA ARG A 51 2.20 4.01 36.29
C ARG A 51 0.98 3.48 37.02
N TYR A 52 -0.16 3.44 36.38
CA TYR A 52 -1.47 3.24 37.02
C TYR A 52 -2.16 1.93 36.66
N ARG A 53 -1.63 1.15 35.71
CA ARG A 53 -2.23 -0.10 35.25
C ARG A 53 -1.26 -1.29 35.29
N LYS A 54 -0.35 -1.27 36.26
CA LYS A 54 0.66 -2.33 36.46
C LYS A 54 0.03 -3.70 36.70
N GLU A 55 -1.08 -3.74 37.42
CA GLU A 55 -1.82 -4.96 37.70
C GLU A 55 -2.40 -5.62 36.45
N ALA A 56 -2.81 -4.83 35.47
CA ALA A 56 -3.36 -5.34 34.22
C ALA A 56 -2.28 -5.78 33.22
N THR A 57 -1.13 -5.09 33.25
CA THR A 57 -0.01 -5.33 32.31
C THR A 57 1.09 -6.23 32.87
N GLY A 58 0.98 -6.63 34.15
CA GLY A 58 2.01 -7.42 34.82
C GLY A 58 3.30 -6.67 35.08
N GLY A 59 3.21 -5.32 35.23
CA GLY A 59 4.35 -4.47 35.61
C GLY A 59 5.22 -4.01 34.44
N LEU A 60 4.72 -4.01 33.22
CA LEU A 60 5.45 -3.51 32.04
C LEU A 60 5.84 -2.04 32.21
N ASN A 61 7.06 -1.72 31.83
CA ASN A 61 7.57 -0.34 31.80
C ASN A 61 7.17 0.38 30.49
N GLU A 62 7.43 1.71 30.45
CA GLU A 62 7.05 2.54 29.29
C GLU A 62 7.67 2.03 27.97
N VAL A 63 8.94 1.62 27.99
CA VAL A 63 9.67 1.11 26.81
C VAL A 63 9.05 -0.20 26.29
N GLN A 64 8.68 -1.09 27.20
CA GLN A 64 8.04 -2.36 26.82
C GLN A 64 6.66 -2.13 26.21
N ILE A 65 5.88 -1.20 26.77
CA ILE A 65 4.55 -0.84 26.25
C ILE A 65 4.68 -0.17 24.87
N GLU A 66 5.66 0.72 24.70
CA GLU A 66 5.96 1.35 23.41
C GLU A 66 6.36 0.33 22.35
N ASN A 67 7.27 -0.60 22.69
CA ASN A 67 7.67 -1.68 21.80
C ASN A 67 6.48 -2.57 21.37
N ILE A 68 5.58 -2.91 22.29
CA ILE A 68 4.35 -3.66 21.98
C ILE A 68 3.51 -2.89 20.96
N LYS A 69 3.28 -1.61 21.20
CA LYS A 69 2.52 -0.74 20.32
C LYS A 69 3.16 -0.65 18.93
N GLU A 70 4.46 -0.40 18.87
CA GLU A 70 5.20 -0.27 17.61
C GLU A 70 5.15 -1.56 16.77
N GLN A 71 5.35 -2.72 17.40
CA GLN A 71 5.26 -4.00 16.69
C GLN A 71 3.83 -4.30 16.22
N HIS A 72 2.83 -3.99 17.04
CA HIS A 72 1.43 -4.13 16.63
C HIS A 72 1.09 -3.23 15.45
N ASP A 73 1.49 -1.96 15.46
CA ASP A 73 1.24 -1.02 14.37
C ASP A 73 1.93 -1.48 13.08
N LYS A 74 3.18 -1.98 13.14
CA LYS A 74 3.88 -2.59 12.00
C LYS A 74 3.13 -3.78 11.40
N LEU A 75 2.62 -4.68 12.24
CA LEU A 75 1.84 -5.84 11.77
C LEU A 75 0.52 -5.42 11.13
N CYS A 76 -0.15 -4.41 11.69
CA CYS A 76 -1.36 -3.83 11.11
C CYS A 76 -1.10 -3.22 9.73
N ASP A 77 0.02 -2.50 9.57
CA ASP A 77 0.39 -1.90 8.29
C ASP A 77 0.72 -2.97 7.23
N ILE A 78 1.42 -4.04 7.62
CA ILE A 78 1.67 -5.19 6.73
C ILE A 78 0.35 -5.85 6.32
N ALA A 79 -0.60 -6.04 7.26
CA ALA A 79 -1.89 -6.63 6.96
C ALA A 79 -2.70 -5.78 5.96
N ARG A 80 -2.77 -4.46 6.16
CA ARG A 80 -3.40 -3.53 5.20
C ARG A 80 -2.72 -3.56 3.84
N ARG A 81 -1.38 -3.65 3.84
CA ARG A 81 -0.61 -3.73 2.60
C ARG A 81 -0.91 -5.00 1.83
N LYS A 82 -1.03 -6.16 2.52
CA LYS A 82 -1.44 -7.44 1.92
C LYS A 82 -2.82 -7.33 1.25
N GLU A 83 -3.81 -6.73 1.93
CA GLU A 83 -5.14 -6.52 1.35
C GLU A 83 -5.07 -5.69 0.06
N THR A 84 -4.32 -4.58 0.07
CA THR A 84 -4.14 -3.74 -1.12
C THR A 84 -3.49 -4.50 -2.27
N ILE A 85 -2.47 -5.30 -1.99
CA ILE A 85 -1.76 -6.11 -2.98
C ILE A 85 -2.69 -7.16 -3.57
N LEU A 86 -3.40 -7.91 -2.72
CA LEU A 86 -4.34 -8.94 -3.16
C LEU A 86 -5.47 -8.35 -4.02
N SER A 87 -6.05 -7.21 -3.62
CA SER A 87 -7.05 -6.48 -4.41
C SER A 87 -6.50 -6.09 -5.78
N THR A 88 -5.33 -5.46 -5.83
CA THR A 88 -4.70 -5.00 -7.07
C THR A 88 -4.39 -6.14 -8.03
N ILE A 89 -3.88 -7.28 -7.52
CA ILE A 89 -3.57 -8.45 -8.34
C ILE A 89 -4.87 -9.13 -8.83
N ASN A 90 -5.89 -9.18 -7.97
CA ASN A 90 -7.21 -9.73 -8.32
C ASN A 90 -7.90 -8.90 -9.41
N GLU A 91 -7.84 -7.57 -9.32
CA GLU A 91 -8.37 -6.65 -10.35
C GLU A 91 -7.69 -6.86 -11.72
N GLN A 92 -6.42 -7.29 -11.71
CA GLN A 92 -5.70 -7.65 -12.93
C GLN A 92 -6.02 -9.07 -13.43
N GLY A 93 -6.83 -9.84 -12.71
CA GLY A 93 -7.15 -11.24 -13.04
C GLY A 93 -5.96 -12.20 -12.95
N LYS A 94 -4.91 -11.83 -12.20
CA LYS A 94 -3.66 -12.59 -12.08
C LYS A 94 -3.49 -13.28 -10.72
N LEU A 95 -4.48 -13.21 -9.84
CA LEU A 95 -4.42 -13.82 -8.53
C LEU A 95 -4.59 -15.34 -8.65
N THR A 96 -3.54 -16.09 -8.31
CA THR A 96 -3.59 -17.55 -8.21
C THR A 96 -3.66 -17.98 -6.74
N PRO A 97 -4.26 -19.14 -6.43
CA PRO A 97 -4.33 -19.64 -5.04
C PRO A 97 -2.95 -19.83 -4.38
N GLU A 98 -1.94 -20.16 -5.17
CA GLU A 98 -0.56 -20.30 -4.70
C GLU A 98 0.06 -18.95 -4.32
N LEU A 99 -0.18 -17.93 -5.15
CA LEU A 99 0.27 -16.56 -4.90
C LEU A 99 -0.41 -15.97 -3.67
N GLU A 100 -1.72 -16.19 -3.53
CA GLU A 100 -2.47 -15.77 -2.35
C GLU A 100 -1.93 -16.41 -1.06
N LYS A 101 -1.67 -17.71 -1.06
CA LYS A 101 -1.06 -18.40 0.09
C LYS A 101 0.32 -17.83 0.42
N ARG A 102 1.15 -17.55 -0.58
CA ARG A 102 2.49 -16.99 -0.41
C ARG A 102 2.43 -15.59 0.20
N ILE A 103 1.55 -14.71 -0.30
CA ILE A 103 1.34 -13.37 0.24
C ILE A 103 0.84 -13.44 1.70
N ASN A 104 -0.11 -14.33 1.99
CA ASN A 104 -0.66 -14.48 3.33
C ASN A 104 0.36 -15.03 4.34
N ALA A 105 1.27 -15.90 3.93
CA ALA A 105 2.30 -16.49 4.80
C ALA A 105 3.40 -15.50 5.19
N THR A 106 3.75 -14.56 4.33
CA THR A 106 4.85 -13.60 4.53
C THR A 106 4.43 -12.46 5.46
N TRP A 107 5.26 -12.16 6.49
CA TRP A 107 5.14 -11.00 7.38
C TRP A 107 6.36 -10.07 7.29
N ASN A 108 7.22 -10.29 6.31
CA ASN A 108 8.34 -9.41 5.99
C ASN A 108 7.91 -8.40 4.92
N PRO A 109 7.97 -7.08 5.19
CA PRO A 109 7.55 -6.06 4.24
C PRO A 109 8.39 -6.07 2.94
N THR A 110 9.68 -6.35 3.03
CA THR A 110 10.56 -6.42 1.85
C THR A 110 10.18 -7.58 0.93
N GLU A 111 10.01 -8.76 1.49
CA GLU A 111 9.59 -9.95 0.73
C GLU A 111 8.20 -9.77 0.12
N LEU A 112 7.29 -9.09 0.83
CA LEU A 112 5.96 -8.78 0.34
C LEU A 112 6.00 -7.85 -0.88
N GLU A 113 6.87 -6.82 -0.86
CA GLU A 113 7.07 -5.93 -2.01
C GLU A 113 7.74 -6.64 -3.19
N ASP A 114 8.69 -7.55 -2.93
CA ASP A 114 9.33 -8.37 -3.98
C ASP A 114 8.31 -9.27 -4.70
N ILE A 115 7.41 -9.88 -3.95
CA ILE A 115 6.31 -10.68 -4.53
C ILE A 115 5.38 -9.80 -5.38
N TYR A 116 5.12 -8.56 -4.94
CA TYR A 116 4.24 -7.62 -5.62
C TYR A 116 4.87 -6.96 -6.86
N LEU A 117 6.19 -6.84 -6.92
CA LEU A 117 6.92 -6.09 -7.94
C LEU A 117 6.48 -6.41 -9.40
N PRO A 118 6.30 -7.70 -9.80
CA PRO A 118 5.86 -8.06 -11.15
C PRO A 118 4.42 -7.60 -11.48
N TYR A 119 3.60 -7.40 -10.46
CA TYR A 119 2.17 -7.05 -10.56
C TYR A 119 1.90 -5.57 -10.34
N LYS A 120 2.92 -4.83 -9.89
CA LYS A 120 2.78 -3.40 -9.61
C LYS A 120 2.40 -2.65 -10.89
N PRO A 121 1.26 -1.92 -10.91
CA PRO A 121 0.87 -1.13 -12.06
C PRO A 121 1.96 -0.11 -12.38
N LYS A 122 2.43 -0.12 -13.64
CA LYS A 122 3.36 0.91 -14.09
C LYS A 122 2.66 2.26 -14.00
N ARG A 123 3.27 3.19 -13.29
CA ARG A 123 2.75 4.56 -13.21
C ARG A 123 2.73 5.12 -14.62
N LYS A 124 1.56 5.52 -15.11
CA LYS A 124 1.45 6.21 -16.39
C LYS A 124 2.30 7.49 -16.32
N THR A 125 3.39 7.49 -17.06
CA THR A 125 4.22 8.68 -17.20
C THR A 125 3.50 9.69 -18.10
N ARG A 126 3.88 10.97 -18.04
CA ARG A 126 3.33 12.00 -18.95
C ARG A 126 3.59 11.61 -20.40
N ALA A 127 4.78 11.09 -20.68
CA ALA A 127 5.14 10.55 -21.99
C ALA A 127 4.21 9.41 -22.45
N GLU A 128 3.87 8.47 -21.57
CA GLU A 128 2.96 7.38 -21.88
C GLU A 128 1.54 7.88 -22.18
N ALA A 129 1.06 8.85 -21.38
CA ALA A 129 -0.23 9.49 -21.62
C ALA A 129 -0.25 10.25 -22.95
N ALA A 130 0.84 10.93 -23.30
CA ALA A 130 0.98 11.63 -24.58
C ALA A 130 1.05 10.65 -25.78
N ARG A 131 1.72 9.49 -25.64
CA ARG A 131 1.70 8.43 -26.64
C ARG A 131 0.30 7.84 -26.84
N GLN A 132 -0.44 7.62 -25.77
CA GLN A 132 -1.84 7.15 -25.86
C GLN A 132 -2.76 8.16 -26.58
N LYS A 133 -2.47 9.47 -26.47
CA LYS A 133 -3.13 10.52 -27.25
C LYS A 133 -2.68 10.55 -28.72
N GLY A 134 -1.76 9.70 -29.15
CA GLY A 134 -1.27 9.64 -30.53
C GLY A 134 -0.30 10.77 -30.90
N LEU A 135 0.38 11.38 -29.93
CA LEU A 135 1.26 12.52 -30.16
C LEU A 135 2.72 12.13 -30.50
N GLU A 136 3.04 10.84 -30.55
CA GLU A 136 4.38 10.37 -30.89
C GLU A 136 4.88 10.84 -32.27
N PRO A 137 4.06 10.83 -33.37
CA PRO A 137 4.52 11.36 -34.63
C PRO A 137 4.82 12.88 -34.57
N LEU A 138 4.08 13.64 -33.78
CA LEU A 138 4.36 15.07 -33.57
C LEU A 138 5.68 15.26 -32.81
N ALA A 139 5.97 14.45 -31.80
CA ALA A 139 7.25 14.46 -31.09
C ALA A 139 8.44 14.19 -32.04
N MET A 140 8.30 13.21 -32.95
CA MET A 140 9.30 12.92 -33.97
C MET A 140 9.54 14.09 -34.92
N ILE A 141 8.47 14.77 -35.36
CA ILE A 141 8.57 15.97 -36.21
C ILE A 141 9.30 17.09 -35.47
N MET A 142 9.00 17.29 -34.19
CA MET A 142 9.68 18.26 -33.34
C MET A 142 11.19 17.96 -33.18
N MET A 143 11.53 16.69 -32.98
CA MET A 143 12.95 16.26 -32.86
C MET A 143 13.74 16.48 -34.17
N LEU A 144 13.12 16.27 -35.31
CA LEU A 144 13.76 16.47 -36.62
C LEU A 144 14.04 17.93 -36.94
N GLN A 145 13.37 18.90 -36.29
CA GLN A 145 13.54 20.35 -36.43
C GLN A 145 13.49 20.84 -37.91
N ARG A 146 12.79 20.14 -38.78
CA ARG A 146 12.69 20.44 -40.21
C ARG A 146 11.40 21.18 -40.59
N GLU A 147 10.45 21.26 -39.66
CA GLU A 147 9.13 21.87 -39.88
C GLU A 147 9.16 23.36 -39.54
N PRO A 148 8.97 24.27 -40.52
CA PRO A 148 9.01 25.70 -40.29
C PRO A 148 7.78 26.21 -39.52
N ASN A 149 6.67 25.50 -39.56
CA ASN A 149 5.42 25.92 -38.88
C ASN A 149 4.87 24.80 -38.01
N LEU A 150 5.51 24.59 -36.85
CA LEU A 150 5.16 23.59 -35.86
C LEU A 150 3.73 23.73 -35.34
N THR A 151 3.24 24.96 -35.21
CA THR A 151 1.90 25.25 -34.69
C THR A 151 0.82 24.77 -35.66
N ALA A 152 0.99 25.04 -36.96
CA ALA A 152 0.08 24.55 -37.98
C ALA A 152 0.08 23.01 -38.06
N LYS A 153 1.25 22.39 -37.88
CA LYS A 153 1.36 20.94 -37.82
C LYS A 153 0.71 20.34 -36.58
N ALA A 154 0.90 20.95 -35.41
CA ALA A 154 0.26 20.53 -34.16
C ALA A 154 -1.27 20.61 -34.24
N ALA A 155 -1.83 21.55 -34.97
CA ALA A 155 -3.29 21.66 -35.20
C ALA A 155 -3.89 20.39 -35.84
N THR A 156 -3.13 19.66 -36.64
CA THR A 156 -3.59 18.40 -37.25
C THR A 156 -3.71 17.25 -36.24
N PHE A 157 -3.11 17.38 -35.06
CA PHE A 157 -3.15 16.40 -33.97
C PHE A 157 -4.18 16.75 -32.88
N VAL A 158 -4.90 17.85 -33.02
CA VAL A 158 -6.01 18.23 -32.13
C VAL A 158 -7.20 17.32 -32.42
N LYS A 159 -7.26 16.16 -31.77
CA LYS A 159 -8.31 15.13 -31.93
C LYS A 159 -8.53 14.41 -30.59
N GLY A 160 -9.77 13.98 -30.33
CA GLY A 160 -10.11 13.19 -29.15
C GLY A 160 -9.78 13.94 -27.84
N ASP A 161 -8.84 13.41 -27.05
CA ASP A 161 -8.46 13.95 -25.74
C ASP A 161 -7.45 15.11 -25.79
N VAL A 162 -7.06 15.58 -27.00
CA VAL A 162 -6.17 16.72 -27.19
C VAL A 162 -7.02 17.97 -27.39
N LYS A 163 -6.97 18.90 -26.43
CA LYS A 163 -7.87 20.06 -26.35
C LYS A 163 -7.55 21.14 -27.39
N ASP A 164 -6.27 21.44 -27.55
CA ASP A 164 -5.79 22.50 -28.42
C ASP A 164 -4.34 22.23 -28.91
N THR A 165 -3.83 23.12 -29.76
CA THR A 165 -2.47 23.02 -30.31
C THR A 165 -1.39 23.09 -29.25
N GLU A 166 -1.65 23.81 -28.16
CA GLU A 166 -0.70 23.95 -27.05
C GLU A 166 -0.61 22.64 -26.23
N ASP A 167 -1.76 21.99 -25.95
CA ASP A 167 -1.80 20.66 -25.33
C ASP A 167 -1.11 19.61 -26.19
N ALA A 168 -1.28 19.68 -27.52
CA ALA A 168 -0.57 18.81 -28.46
C ALA A 168 0.95 18.99 -28.40
N LEU A 169 1.44 20.24 -28.43
CA LEU A 169 2.87 20.54 -28.38
C LEU A 169 3.47 20.22 -27.02
N LYS A 170 2.73 20.45 -25.91
CA LYS A 170 3.13 20.07 -24.56
C LYS A 170 3.25 18.57 -24.42
N GLY A 171 2.23 17.82 -24.86
CA GLY A 171 2.28 16.38 -24.83
C GLY A 171 3.41 15.80 -25.69
N ALA A 172 3.67 16.37 -26.87
CA ALA A 172 4.80 15.96 -27.69
C ALA A 172 6.17 16.23 -27.06
N ARG A 173 6.30 17.29 -26.23
CA ARG A 173 7.52 17.54 -25.43
C ARG A 173 7.70 16.59 -24.25
N ASP A 174 6.62 16.02 -23.76
CA ASP A 174 6.65 15.07 -22.63
C ASP A 174 7.10 13.66 -23.09
N ILE A 175 7.15 13.39 -24.39
CA ILE A 175 7.62 12.14 -25.01
C ILE A 175 9.13 12.15 -25.20
#